data_5d4e8e1aa723b45f145fa75d8abc29e5
#
_entry.id   5d4e8e1aa723b45f145fa75d8abc29e5
#
_cell.length_a   1.000
_cell.length_b   1.000
_cell.length_c   1.000
_cell.angle_alpha   90.00
_cell.angle_beta   90.00
_cell.angle_gamma   90.00
#
_symmetry.space_group_name_H-M   'P 1'
#
loop_
_entity.id
_entity.type
_entity.pdbx_description
1 polymer ?
#
loop_
_entity_poly.entity_id
_entity_poly.type
_entity_poly.pdbx_seq_one_letter_code
_entity_poly.pdbx_strand_id
1 'polypeptide(L)'
;MFNILFIISCIILFRLVQSANKEVVHTKKPPTNKNKPRLDELVNWIMSFREVSSIRLNAILYCFYAGEIRYYGESCIERPFIAYKEGFMIKELRDIFGTTKEYAKVKPISDKKAEANPRIIKSLVGIIRSLDDYTDEGIIDLVTRTFIYAETSLYEDKTLRPETILKYLNAN
;
A
#
# COMPACT_ATOMS: atom_id res chain seq x y z
N MET A 1 6.24 23.58 -17.36
CA MET A 1 7.30 22.56 -17.57
C MET A 1 7.05 21.48 -16.52
N PHE A 2 6.32 20.40 -16.87
CA PHE A 2 6.09 19.28 -15.93
C PHE A 2 7.41 18.58 -15.66
N ASN A 3 7.75 18.45 -14.39
CA ASN A 3 9.05 17.95 -13.97
C ASN A 3 9.16 16.46 -14.36
N ILE A 4 10.17 16.10 -15.17
CA ILE A 4 10.44 14.72 -15.62
C ILE A 4 10.51 13.75 -14.43
N LEU A 5 11.04 14.19 -13.29
CA LEU A 5 11.06 13.45 -12.04
C LEU A 5 9.65 13.07 -11.53
N PHE A 6 8.66 13.93 -11.79
CA PHE A 6 7.28 13.68 -11.39
C PHE A 6 6.63 12.56 -12.22
N ILE A 7 6.88 12.55 -13.54
CA ILE A 7 6.42 11.50 -14.44
C ILE A 7 7.08 10.16 -14.07
N ILE A 8 8.38 10.17 -13.75
CA ILE A 8 9.12 8.98 -13.31
C ILE A 8 8.55 8.42 -12.01
N SER A 9 8.22 9.26 -11.03
CA SER A 9 7.62 8.85 -9.75
C SER A 9 6.26 8.17 -9.94
N CYS A 10 5.41 8.74 -10.81
CA CYS A 10 4.13 8.12 -11.17
C CYS A 10 4.30 6.78 -11.90
N ILE A 11 5.29 6.68 -12.81
CA ILE A 11 5.59 5.44 -13.54
C ILE A 11 6.13 4.37 -12.58
N ILE A 12 6.95 4.74 -11.61
CA ILE A 12 7.50 3.80 -10.63
C ILE A 12 6.39 3.28 -9.73
N LEU A 13 5.55 4.15 -9.15
CA LEU A 13 4.39 3.72 -8.36
C LEU A 13 3.46 2.82 -9.18
N PHE A 14 3.23 3.18 -10.44
CA PHE A 14 2.45 2.38 -11.39
C PHE A 14 3.08 1.01 -11.63
N ARG A 15 4.41 0.94 -11.81
CA ARG A 15 5.14 -0.32 -11.95
C ARG A 15 5.15 -1.14 -10.68
N LEU A 16 5.24 -0.52 -9.49
CA LEU A 16 5.13 -1.19 -8.20
C LEU A 16 3.76 -1.85 -8.04
N VAL A 17 2.69 -1.12 -8.34
CA VAL A 17 1.32 -1.65 -8.34
C VAL A 17 1.13 -2.72 -9.42
N GLN A 18 1.75 -2.58 -10.62
CA GLN A 18 1.71 -3.59 -11.67
C GLN A 18 2.55 -4.84 -11.34
N SER A 19 3.74 -4.67 -10.77
CA SER A 19 4.62 -5.80 -10.41
C SER A 19 3.95 -6.70 -9.37
N ALA A 20 3.26 -6.11 -8.38
CA ALA A 20 2.48 -6.85 -7.39
C ALA A 20 1.39 -7.71 -8.03
N ASN A 21 0.92 -7.38 -9.24
CA ASN A 21 -0.27 -7.98 -9.85
C ASN A 21 -0.03 -8.71 -11.19
N LYS A 22 1.17 -8.59 -11.83
CA LYS A 22 1.45 -9.25 -13.12
C LYS A 22 1.22 -10.76 -13.14
N GLU A 23 1.37 -11.41 -11.98
CA GLU A 23 1.17 -12.86 -11.86
C GLU A 23 -0.22 -13.27 -11.37
N VAL A 24 -1.09 -12.29 -11.01
CA VAL A 24 -2.40 -12.52 -10.39
C VAL A 24 -3.57 -12.40 -11.38
N VAL A 25 -3.30 -11.94 -12.62
CA VAL A 25 -4.32 -11.55 -13.63
C VAL A 25 -5.30 -12.68 -14.04
N HIS A 26 -5.10 -13.93 -13.63
CA HIS A 26 -5.96 -15.04 -14.08
C HIS A 26 -7.19 -15.36 -13.22
N THR A 27 -7.41 -14.68 -12.10
CA THR A 27 -8.63 -14.90 -11.29
C THR A 27 -9.35 -13.59 -11.00
N LYS A 28 -10.31 -13.23 -11.85
CA LYS A 28 -11.15 -12.01 -11.79
C LYS A 28 -12.12 -11.95 -10.60
N LYS A 29 -11.94 -12.72 -9.54
CA LYS A 29 -12.87 -12.68 -8.40
C LYS A 29 -12.20 -12.07 -7.18
N PRO A 30 -12.78 -10.99 -6.60
CA PRO A 30 -12.33 -10.49 -5.29
C PRO A 30 -12.48 -11.59 -4.23
N PRO A 31 -11.68 -11.55 -3.15
CA PRO A 31 -11.85 -12.49 -2.05
C PRO A 31 -13.28 -12.38 -1.51
N THR A 32 -13.97 -13.51 -1.36
CA THR A 32 -15.30 -13.55 -0.76
C THR A 32 -15.23 -13.03 0.69
N ASN A 33 -16.26 -12.34 1.15
CA ASN A 33 -16.29 -11.62 2.43
C ASN A 33 -15.86 -12.46 3.66
N LYS A 34 -16.00 -13.79 3.59
CA LYS A 34 -15.62 -14.73 4.68
C LYS A 34 -14.11 -14.91 4.88
N ASN A 35 -13.28 -14.57 3.89
CA ASN A 35 -11.82 -14.80 3.91
C ASN A 35 -10.99 -13.50 3.78
N LYS A 36 -11.63 -12.33 3.87
CA LYS A 36 -10.88 -11.07 3.85
C LYS A 36 -10.01 -10.97 5.10
N PRO A 37 -8.69 -10.77 4.98
CA PRO A 37 -7.83 -10.58 6.14
C PRO A 37 -8.15 -9.23 6.79
N ARG A 38 -8.04 -9.18 8.10
CA ARG A 38 -8.15 -7.94 8.87
C ARG A 38 -6.85 -7.15 8.75
N LEU A 39 -6.90 -5.84 9.07
CA LEU A 39 -5.73 -4.97 9.02
C LEU A 39 -4.57 -5.50 9.89
N ASP A 40 -4.88 -5.95 11.11
CA ASP A 40 -3.88 -6.51 12.03
C ASP A 40 -3.23 -7.78 11.47
N GLU A 41 -3.95 -8.60 10.72
CA GLU A 41 -3.40 -9.77 10.03
C GLU A 41 -2.47 -9.38 8.90
N LEU A 42 -2.83 -8.36 8.08
CA LEU A 42 -1.96 -7.83 7.02
C LEU A 42 -0.66 -7.25 7.60
N VAL A 43 -0.77 -6.44 8.66
CA VAL A 43 0.37 -5.87 9.38
C VAL A 43 1.29 -6.99 9.86
N ASN A 44 0.72 -7.99 10.52
CA ASN A 44 1.46 -9.14 11.01
C ASN A 44 2.16 -9.89 9.87
N TRP A 45 1.52 -10.11 8.73
CA TRP A 45 2.14 -10.76 7.58
C TRP A 45 3.33 -9.96 7.04
N ILE A 46 3.17 -8.65 6.87
CA ILE A 46 4.28 -7.80 6.41
C ILE A 46 5.46 -7.89 7.38
N MET A 47 5.20 -7.76 8.68
CA MET A 47 6.22 -7.76 9.72
C MET A 47 6.86 -9.14 9.94
N SER A 48 6.20 -10.23 9.54
CA SER A 48 6.80 -11.57 9.59
C SER A 48 7.83 -11.81 8.48
N PHE A 49 7.75 -11.08 7.36
CA PHE A 49 8.74 -11.18 6.28
C PHE A 49 10.02 -10.41 6.60
N ARG A 50 9.91 -9.27 7.25
CA ARG A 50 11.04 -8.44 7.67
C ARG A 50 10.61 -7.35 8.65
N GLU A 51 11.58 -6.82 9.38
CA GLU A 51 11.39 -5.58 10.13
C GLU A 51 11.21 -4.41 9.17
N VAL A 52 10.17 -3.62 9.37
CA VAL A 52 9.86 -2.44 8.56
C VAL A 52 9.56 -1.24 9.44
N SER A 53 9.99 -0.06 8.99
CA SER A 53 9.60 1.20 9.63
C SER A 53 8.10 1.47 9.47
N SER A 54 7.55 2.35 10.30
CA SER A 54 6.15 2.79 10.17
C SER A 54 5.87 3.40 8.79
N ILE A 55 6.81 4.16 8.23
CA ILE A 55 6.71 4.75 6.88
C ILE A 55 6.61 3.64 5.84
N ARG A 56 7.52 2.69 5.87
CA ARG A 56 7.55 1.56 4.93
C ARG A 56 6.33 0.66 5.06
N LEU A 57 5.87 0.38 6.28
CA LEU A 57 4.65 -0.40 6.54
C LEU A 57 3.43 0.26 5.88
N ASN A 58 3.23 1.56 6.12
CA ASN A 58 2.11 2.29 5.53
C ASN A 58 2.22 2.39 4.00
N ALA A 59 3.43 2.54 3.45
CA ALA A 59 3.64 2.54 1.99
C ALA A 59 3.30 1.18 1.36
N ILE A 60 3.68 0.06 1.99
CA ILE A 60 3.33 -1.29 1.53
C ILE A 60 1.81 -1.47 1.53
N LEU A 61 1.14 -1.09 2.63
CA LEU A 61 -0.32 -1.18 2.75
C LEU A 61 -1.02 -0.27 1.73
N TYR A 62 -0.50 0.95 1.50
CA TYR A 62 -1.05 1.86 0.48
C TYR A 62 -0.92 1.29 -0.94
N CYS A 63 0.25 0.77 -1.31
CA CYS A 63 0.46 0.15 -2.63
C CYS A 63 -0.46 -1.07 -2.82
N PHE A 64 -0.63 -1.87 -1.78
CA PHE A 64 -1.54 -3.00 -1.80
C PHE A 64 -3.00 -2.54 -1.96
N TYR A 65 -3.46 -1.57 -1.17
CA TYR A 65 -4.79 -0.96 -1.26
C TYR A 65 -5.07 -0.40 -2.67
N ALA A 66 -4.16 0.43 -3.18
CA ALA A 66 -4.29 1.04 -4.51
C ALA A 66 -4.36 -0.02 -5.63
N GLY A 67 -3.58 -1.09 -5.49
CA GLY A 67 -3.63 -2.23 -6.39
C GLY A 67 -4.99 -2.94 -6.36
N GLU A 68 -5.54 -3.22 -5.18
CA GLU A 68 -6.85 -3.86 -5.05
C GLU A 68 -7.97 -2.98 -5.62
N ILE A 69 -8.01 -1.69 -5.29
CA ILE A 69 -8.98 -0.74 -5.86
C ILE A 69 -8.90 -0.73 -7.40
N ARG A 70 -7.70 -0.67 -7.96
CA ARG A 70 -7.51 -0.65 -9.41
C ARG A 70 -8.03 -1.91 -10.10
N TYR A 71 -7.74 -3.09 -9.56
CA TYR A 71 -8.03 -4.36 -10.23
C TYR A 71 -9.39 -4.95 -9.89
N TYR A 72 -9.92 -4.66 -8.70
CA TYR A 72 -11.17 -5.24 -8.20
C TYR A 72 -12.25 -4.21 -7.89
N GLY A 73 -11.92 -2.91 -7.88
CA GLY A 73 -12.82 -1.83 -7.47
C GLY A 73 -13.03 -1.74 -5.96
N GLU A 74 -12.50 -2.68 -5.19
CA GLU A 74 -12.62 -2.73 -3.73
C GLU A 74 -11.33 -3.28 -3.10
N SER A 75 -11.12 -3.00 -1.80
CA SER A 75 -10.00 -3.54 -1.03
C SER A 75 -10.49 -4.27 0.23
N CYS A 76 -9.64 -5.15 0.77
CA CYS A 76 -9.84 -5.73 2.09
C CYS A 76 -9.43 -4.75 3.21
N ILE A 77 -8.69 -3.70 2.92
CA ILE A 77 -8.39 -2.64 3.88
C ILE A 77 -9.57 -1.68 3.95
N GLU A 78 -10.34 -1.77 5.05
CA GLU A 78 -11.53 -0.93 5.27
C GLU A 78 -11.20 0.40 5.97
N ARG A 79 -9.96 0.59 6.42
CA ARG A 79 -9.50 1.80 7.11
C ARG A 79 -9.06 2.85 6.11
N PRO A 80 -9.43 4.12 6.32
CA PRO A 80 -9.04 5.20 5.42
C PRO A 80 -7.55 5.50 5.51
N PHE A 81 -6.94 5.76 4.36
CA PHE A 81 -5.62 6.38 4.28
C PHE A 81 -5.78 7.88 4.31
N ILE A 82 -4.95 8.54 5.11
CA ILE A 82 -4.90 10.00 5.25
C ILE A 82 -3.56 10.49 4.71
N ALA A 83 -3.57 11.61 3.98
CA ALA A 83 -2.36 12.24 3.46
C ALA A 83 -1.67 13.03 4.56
N TYR A 84 -0.55 12.50 5.06
CA TYR A 84 0.38 13.17 5.98
C TYR A 84 1.64 13.59 5.21
N LYS A 85 2.48 14.44 5.82
CA LYS A 85 3.76 14.86 5.21
C LYS A 85 4.72 13.68 4.91
N GLU A 86 4.56 12.58 5.61
CA GLU A 86 5.30 11.34 5.41
C GLU A 86 4.69 10.42 4.34
N GLY A 87 3.58 10.81 3.70
CA GLY A 87 2.86 10.03 2.71
C GLY A 87 1.47 9.61 3.17
N PHE A 88 0.92 8.57 2.56
CA PHE A 88 -0.35 8.00 2.96
C PHE A 88 -0.20 7.07 4.16
N MET A 89 -0.93 7.34 5.23
CA MET A 89 -0.90 6.54 6.46
C MET A 89 -2.30 6.22 6.97
N ILE A 90 -2.46 5.04 7.55
CA ILE A 90 -3.64 4.69 8.34
C ILE A 90 -3.46 5.29 9.74
N LYS A 91 -4.44 6.11 10.17
CA LYS A 91 -4.34 6.87 11.42
C LYS A 91 -4.02 5.98 12.63
N GLU A 92 -4.69 4.85 12.78
CA GLU A 92 -4.48 3.93 13.88
C GLU A 92 -3.05 3.38 13.92
N LEU A 93 -2.46 3.08 12.76
CA LEU A 93 -1.07 2.60 12.69
C LEU A 93 -0.08 3.71 13.02
N ARG A 94 -0.37 4.94 12.57
CA ARG A 94 0.44 6.10 12.90
C ARG A 94 0.41 6.41 14.40
N ASP A 95 -0.75 6.27 15.04
CA ASP A 95 -0.90 6.52 16.47
C ASP A 95 -0.19 5.43 17.32
N ILE A 96 -0.13 4.17 16.85
CA ILE A 96 0.54 3.05 17.54
C ILE A 96 2.05 3.08 17.32
N PHE A 97 2.51 3.24 16.08
CA PHE A 97 3.93 3.11 15.72
C PHE A 97 4.67 4.45 15.65
N GLY A 98 3.94 5.57 15.73
CA GLY A 98 4.50 6.90 15.54
C GLY A 98 5.04 7.12 14.12
N THR A 99 5.87 8.14 13.98
CA THR A 99 6.65 8.42 12.76
C THR A 99 8.10 7.92 12.90
N THR A 100 8.42 7.27 14.01
CA THR A 100 9.77 6.83 14.37
C THR A 100 10.12 5.49 13.73
N LYS A 101 11.42 5.24 13.58
CA LYS A 101 11.99 3.98 13.06
C LYS A 101 11.87 2.81 14.07
N GLU A 102 11.05 2.93 15.09
CA GLU A 102 10.90 1.86 16.08
C GLU A 102 10.09 0.70 15.52
N TYR A 103 10.72 -0.44 15.48
CA TYR A 103 10.17 -1.70 15.00
C TYR A 103 9.26 -2.31 16.06
N ALA A 104 7.99 -2.51 15.76
CA ALA A 104 7.16 -3.33 16.61
C ALA A 104 7.57 -4.81 16.45
N LYS A 105 7.97 -5.44 17.54
CA LYS A 105 8.18 -6.89 17.58
C LYS A 105 6.81 -7.57 17.55
N VAL A 106 6.45 -8.13 16.39
CA VAL A 106 5.19 -8.86 16.22
C VAL A 106 5.47 -10.36 16.24
N LYS A 107 4.56 -11.12 16.85
CA LYS A 107 4.64 -12.60 16.84
C LYS A 107 4.47 -13.13 15.43
N PRO A 108 5.25 -14.13 15.02
CA PRO A 108 5.09 -14.78 13.71
C PRO A 108 3.65 -15.31 13.55
N ILE A 109 3.12 -15.22 12.35
CA ILE A 109 1.77 -15.71 12.01
C ILE A 109 1.83 -17.22 11.89
N SER A 110 0.70 -17.87 12.20
CA SER A 110 0.52 -19.27 11.89
C SER A 110 0.44 -19.46 10.37
N ASP A 111 1.23 -20.37 9.82
CA ASP A 111 1.29 -20.72 8.38
C ASP A 111 -0.10 -20.97 7.76
N LYS A 112 -1.04 -21.54 8.54
CA LYS A 112 -2.41 -21.84 8.09
C LYS A 112 -3.20 -20.64 7.54
N LYS A 113 -3.01 -19.43 8.10
CA LYS A 113 -3.71 -18.22 7.60
C LYS A 113 -3.08 -17.66 6.34
N ALA A 114 -1.76 -17.76 6.21
CA ALA A 114 -1.04 -17.39 5.00
C ALA A 114 -1.44 -18.30 3.83
N GLU A 115 -1.52 -19.61 4.07
CA GLU A 115 -1.95 -20.61 3.09
C GLU A 115 -3.39 -20.36 2.58
N ALA A 116 -4.27 -19.82 3.42
CA ALA A 116 -5.65 -19.50 3.04
C ALA A 116 -5.75 -18.30 2.07
N ASN A 117 -4.72 -17.46 1.96
CA ASN A 117 -4.71 -16.24 1.16
C ASN A 117 -3.44 -16.08 0.29
N PRO A 118 -3.07 -17.07 -0.54
CA PRO A 118 -1.80 -17.07 -1.27
C PRO A 118 -1.65 -15.88 -2.22
N ARG A 119 -2.75 -15.39 -2.79
CA ARG A 119 -2.77 -14.20 -3.66
C ARG A 119 -2.32 -12.94 -2.91
N ILE A 120 -2.89 -12.72 -1.73
CA ILE A 120 -2.59 -11.55 -0.90
C ILE A 120 -1.12 -11.59 -0.47
N ILE A 121 -0.66 -12.74 0.02
CA ILE A 121 0.74 -12.95 0.42
C ILE A 121 1.68 -12.66 -0.75
N LYS A 122 1.37 -13.19 -1.95
CA LYS A 122 2.19 -12.98 -3.15
C LYS A 122 2.26 -11.50 -3.53
N SER A 123 1.13 -10.78 -3.48
CA SER A 123 1.08 -9.34 -3.73
C SER A 123 1.92 -8.56 -2.71
N LEU A 124 1.78 -8.84 -1.42
CA LEU A 124 2.56 -8.19 -0.37
C LEU A 124 4.07 -8.42 -0.54
N VAL A 125 4.48 -9.66 -0.79
CA VAL A 125 5.90 -10.00 -1.05
C VAL A 125 6.44 -9.26 -2.27
N GLY A 126 5.66 -9.16 -3.35
CA GLY A 126 6.02 -8.39 -4.54
C GLY A 126 6.25 -6.91 -4.23
N ILE A 127 5.33 -6.28 -3.47
CA ILE A 127 5.44 -4.88 -3.06
C ILE A 127 6.66 -4.69 -2.14
N ILE A 128 6.85 -5.56 -1.14
CA ILE A 128 7.98 -5.49 -0.22
C ILE A 128 9.29 -5.49 -1.00
N ARG A 129 9.49 -6.45 -1.91
CA ARG A 129 10.69 -6.55 -2.75
C ARG A 129 10.91 -5.31 -3.62
N SER A 130 9.83 -4.76 -4.18
CA SER A 130 9.90 -3.58 -5.03
C SER A 130 10.28 -2.30 -4.27
N LEU A 131 10.10 -2.27 -2.95
CA LEU A 131 10.49 -1.15 -2.09
C LEU A 131 11.85 -1.36 -1.41
N ASP A 132 12.52 -2.50 -1.61
CA ASP A 132 13.77 -2.83 -0.92
C ASP A 132 14.92 -1.86 -1.26
N ASP A 133 14.97 -1.39 -2.49
CA ASP A 133 16.03 -0.49 -2.97
C ASP A 133 15.84 0.98 -2.53
N TYR A 134 14.73 1.30 -1.85
CA TYR A 134 14.41 2.67 -1.43
C TYR A 134 14.68 2.87 0.06
N THR A 135 15.22 4.03 0.41
CA THR A 135 15.22 4.52 1.80
C THR A 135 13.82 4.99 2.19
N ASP A 136 13.59 5.22 3.49
CA ASP A 136 12.29 5.76 3.94
C ASP A 136 12.03 7.16 3.36
N GLU A 137 13.06 8.00 3.23
CA GLU A 137 12.98 9.30 2.55
C GLU A 137 12.64 9.14 1.07
N GLY A 138 13.24 8.15 0.40
CA GLY A 138 12.92 7.82 -0.99
C GLY A 138 11.46 7.34 -1.15
N ILE A 139 10.93 6.60 -0.19
CA ILE A 139 9.53 6.17 -0.18
C ILE A 139 8.59 7.36 0.03
N ILE A 140 8.91 8.27 0.96
CA ILE A 140 8.15 9.51 1.16
C ILE A 140 8.09 10.30 -0.15
N ASP A 141 9.23 10.51 -0.79
CA ASP A 141 9.32 11.21 -2.07
C ASP A 141 8.48 10.55 -3.16
N LEU A 142 8.55 9.21 -3.28
CA LEU A 142 7.76 8.46 -4.25
C LEU A 142 6.26 8.69 -4.08
N VAL A 143 5.76 8.63 -2.85
CA VAL A 143 4.32 8.75 -2.55
C VAL A 143 3.86 10.19 -2.68
N THR A 144 4.58 11.15 -2.07
CA THR A 144 4.15 12.55 -1.96
C THR A 144 4.23 13.32 -3.28
N ARG A 145 5.05 12.85 -4.23
CA ARG A 145 5.12 13.42 -5.60
C ARG A 145 4.04 12.89 -6.55
N THR A 146 3.10 12.07 -6.12
CA THR A 146 2.03 11.56 -6.99
C THR A 146 0.87 12.55 -7.12
N PHE A 147 0.17 12.50 -8.26
CA PHE A 147 -1.10 13.25 -8.42
C PHE A 147 -2.17 12.81 -7.43
N ILE A 148 -2.19 11.52 -7.09
CA ILE A 148 -3.11 10.96 -6.09
C ILE A 148 -2.90 11.65 -4.74
N TYR A 149 -1.65 11.79 -4.30
CA TYR A 149 -1.32 12.49 -3.06
C TYR A 149 -1.64 13.99 -3.14
N ALA A 150 -1.26 14.65 -4.23
CA ALA A 150 -1.50 16.07 -4.43
C ALA A 150 -3.01 16.41 -4.37
N GLU A 151 -3.86 15.64 -5.10
CA GLU A 151 -5.31 15.83 -5.08
C GLU A 151 -5.90 15.53 -3.69
N THR A 152 -5.51 14.40 -3.08
CA THR A 152 -6.00 14.02 -1.75
C THR A 152 -5.66 15.07 -0.68
N SER A 153 -4.48 15.69 -0.78
CA SER A 153 -4.05 16.73 0.17
C SER A 153 -4.88 18.01 0.10
N LEU A 154 -5.63 18.22 -0.98
CA LEU A 154 -6.55 19.34 -1.14
C LEU A 154 -7.91 19.11 -0.47
N TYR A 155 -8.27 17.87 -0.12
CA TYR A 155 -9.51 17.59 0.60
C TYR A 155 -9.38 18.08 2.05
N GLU A 156 -10.48 18.58 2.62
CA GLU A 156 -10.52 19.06 4.00
C GLU A 156 -10.08 17.98 5.00
N ASP A 157 -10.59 16.75 4.82
CA ASP A 157 -10.27 15.59 5.66
C ASP A 157 -8.99 14.87 5.26
N LYS A 158 -8.36 15.27 4.12
CA LYS A 158 -7.18 14.63 3.53
C LYS A 158 -7.29 13.12 3.35
N THR A 159 -8.51 12.62 3.25
CA THR A 159 -8.79 11.18 3.13
C THR A 159 -8.67 10.74 1.68
N LEU A 160 -7.89 9.69 1.43
CA LEU A 160 -7.75 9.05 0.13
C LEU A 160 -9.06 8.35 -0.25
N ARG A 161 -9.58 8.68 -1.41
CA ARG A 161 -10.82 8.13 -1.97
C ARG A 161 -10.53 7.15 -3.10
N PRO A 162 -11.27 6.04 -3.22
CA PRO A 162 -11.12 5.09 -4.32
C PRO A 162 -11.19 5.74 -5.69
N GLU A 163 -12.07 6.73 -5.87
CA GLU A 163 -12.26 7.48 -7.12
C GLU A 163 -11.00 8.22 -7.55
N THR A 164 -10.26 8.79 -6.58
CA THR A 164 -8.97 9.44 -6.84
C THR A 164 -7.95 8.44 -7.37
N ILE A 165 -7.91 7.22 -6.81
CA ILE A 165 -7.02 6.16 -7.29
C ILE A 165 -7.39 5.77 -8.71
N LEU A 166 -8.67 5.48 -8.97
CA LEU A 166 -9.15 5.05 -10.29
C LEU A 166 -8.93 6.12 -11.36
N LYS A 167 -9.12 7.41 -11.03
CA LYS A 167 -8.86 8.54 -11.91
C LYS A 167 -7.43 8.54 -12.46
N TYR A 168 -6.44 8.28 -11.61
CA TYR A 168 -5.03 8.40 -12.00
C TYR A 168 -4.37 7.08 -12.41
N LEU A 169 -4.85 5.94 -11.92
CA LEU A 169 -4.28 4.64 -12.28
C LEU A 169 -4.92 4.00 -13.53
N ASN A 170 -6.12 4.45 -13.94
CA ASN A 170 -6.78 3.97 -15.16
C ASN A 170 -6.64 4.93 -16.36
N ALA A 171 -6.04 6.12 -16.16
CA ALA A 171 -5.87 7.15 -17.19
C ALA A 171 -4.75 6.84 -18.21
N ASN A 172 -4.16 5.61 -18.19
CA ASN A 172 -3.10 5.16 -19.10
C ASN A 172 -3.45 3.84 -19.78
#